data_9db22356d6428e88a08bb15723d1d5ee
#
_entry.id   9db22356d6428e88a08bb15723d1d5ee
#
_cell.length_a   1.000
_cell.length_b   1.000
_cell.length_c   1.000
_cell.angle_alpha   90.00
_cell.angle_beta   90.00
_cell.angle_gamma   90.00
#
_symmetry.space_group_name_H-M   'P 1'
#
loop_
_entity.id
_entity.type
_entity.pdbx_description
1 polymer ?
#
loop_
_entity_poly.entity_id
_entity_poly.type
_entity_poly.pdbx_seq_one_letter_code
_entity_poly.pdbx_strand_id
1 'polypeptide(L)'
;MLFRSSLHVRRTDYVSSSIDHPPCSLEYYQKALKQFDNDIPVMIFSDDIEWCKEQEFFNDDRFLFSENDWNAVDLCLMSMCTHHIMANSSFSWWGAWLAKSKKTVAPRIWFAGPDASKDLSDLYLPEWEIV
;
A
#
# COMPACT_ATOMS: atom_id res chain seq x y z
N MET A 1 14.86 7.07 14.06
CA MET A 1 13.73 6.13 14.00
C MET A 1 13.83 5.35 12.71
N LEU A 2 13.91 4.05 12.80
CA LEU A 2 13.92 3.21 11.61
C LEU A 2 12.47 2.91 11.20
N PHE A 3 12.08 3.34 10.02
CA PHE A 3 10.79 2.94 9.44
C PHE A 3 10.85 1.45 9.13
N ARG A 4 9.90 0.71 9.64
CA ARG A 4 9.85 -0.74 9.42
C ARG A 4 8.71 -1.15 8.52
N SER A 5 7.69 -0.30 8.40
CA SER A 5 6.48 -0.62 7.65
C SER A 5 6.17 0.46 6.64
N SER A 6 5.86 0.07 5.42
CA SER A 6 5.35 0.93 4.38
C SER A 6 3.87 0.64 4.14
N LEU A 7 3.09 1.68 3.90
CA LEU A 7 1.70 1.60 3.47
C LEU A 7 1.57 2.47 2.24
N HIS A 8 1.12 1.89 1.14
CA HIS A 8 0.96 2.59 -0.12
C HIS A 8 -0.51 2.84 -0.42
N VAL A 9 -0.83 4.08 -0.76
CA VAL A 9 -2.17 4.50 -1.18
C VAL A 9 -2.10 5.04 -2.60
N ARG A 10 -2.76 4.37 -3.53
CA ARG A 10 -2.86 4.78 -4.93
C ARG A 10 -4.24 5.36 -5.20
N ARG A 11 -4.32 6.59 -5.69
CA ARG A 11 -5.60 7.28 -5.84
C ARG A 11 -5.78 8.03 -7.15
N THR A 12 -4.90 8.93 -7.53
CA THR A 12 -5.14 9.97 -8.54
C THR A 12 -5.87 9.48 -9.80
N ASP A 13 -5.19 8.67 -10.60
CA ASP A 13 -5.76 8.09 -11.81
C ASP A 13 -6.78 6.97 -11.52
N TYR A 14 -6.64 6.26 -10.39
CA TYR A 14 -7.58 5.20 -9.99
C TYR A 14 -8.95 5.74 -9.59
N VAL A 15 -9.02 6.94 -9.03
CA VAL A 15 -10.30 7.59 -8.72
C VAL A 15 -11.06 7.93 -9.99
N SER A 16 -10.36 8.40 -11.03
CA SER A 16 -10.96 8.72 -12.34
C SER A 16 -11.25 7.49 -13.20
N SER A 17 -10.57 6.38 -12.96
CA SER A 17 -10.70 5.11 -13.68
C SER A 17 -11.19 3.98 -12.79
N SER A 18 -12.07 4.26 -11.85
CA SER A 18 -12.51 3.31 -10.80
C SER A 18 -13.25 2.07 -11.31
N ILE A 19 -13.65 2.05 -12.59
CA ILE A 19 -14.30 0.87 -13.20
C ILE A 19 -13.32 -0.27 -13.32
N ASP A 20 -12.07 0.00 -13.76
CA ASP A 20 -11.06 -1.03 -14.02
C ASP A 20 -10.06 -1.16 -12.87
N HIS A 21 -9.68 -0.04 -12.27
CA HIS A 21 -8.71 0.05 -11.19
C HIS A 21 -9.29 0.82 -10.01
N PRO A 22 -10.11 0.16 -9.15
CA PRO A 22 -10.68 0.84 -7.99
C PRO A 22 -9.58 1.14 -6.98
N PRO A 23 -9.57 2.33 -6.36
CA PRO A 23 -8.68 2.59 -5.24
C PRO A 23 -9.03 1.66 -4.07
N CYS A 24 -8.03 1.25 -3.31
CA CYS A 24 -8.28 0.48 -2.09
C CYS A 24 -9.06 1.32 -1.07
N SER A 25 -10.00 0.70 -0.38
CA SER A 25 -10.82 1.36 0.63
C SER A 25 -10.06 1.57 1.93
N LEU A 26 -10.51 2.52 2.75
CA LEU A 26 -10.00 2.68 4.12
C LEU A 26 -10.22 1.41 4.94
N GLU A 27 -11.32 0.70 4.71
CA GLU A 27 -11.59 -0.57 5.38
C GLU A 27 -10.50 -1.61 5.09
N TYR A 28 -10.03 -1.69 3.84
CA TYR A 28 -8.89 -2.54 3.50
C TYR A 28 -7.65 -2.19 4.33
N TYR A 29 -7.29 -0.91 4.39
CA TYR A 29 -6.11 -0.47 5.14
C TYR A 29 -6.25 -0.74 6.64
N GLN A 30 -7.45 -0.57 7.18
CA GLN A 30 -7.74 -0.91 8.57
C GLN A 30 -7.55 -2.40 8.85
N LYS A 31 -8.06 -3.27 7.98
CA LYS A 31 -7.89 -4.72 8.08
C LYS A 31 -6.41 -5.11 7.96
N ALA A 32 -5.72 -4.52 6.99
CA ALA A 32 -4.31 -4.80 6.77
C ALA A 32 -3.45 -4.42 7.98
N LEU A 33 -3.70 -3.25 8.57
CA LEU A 33 -2.97 -2.78 9.75
C LEU A 33 -3.18 -3.66 10.98
N LYS A 34 -4.32 -4.32 11.11
CA LYS A 34 -4.58 -5.28 12.19
C LYS A 34 -3.69 -6.52 12.15
N GLN A 35 -3.02 -6.76 11.03
CA GLN A 35 -2.06 -7.86 10.89
C GLN A 35 -0.70 -7.54 11.51
N PHE A 36 -0.50 -6.31 11.99
CA PHE A 36 0.74 -5.81 12.57
C PHE A 36 0.48 -5.26 13.97
N ASP A 37 1.55 -5.16 14.77
CA ASP A 37 1.46 -4.55 16.10
C ASP A 37 1.06 -3.08 16.02
N ASN A 38 0.22 -2.64 16.95
CA ASN A 38 -0.38 -1.30 16.93
C ASN A 38 0.62 -0.15 17.12
N ASP A 39 1.79 -0.43 17.64
CA ASP A 39 2.82 0.57 17.95
C ASP A 39 3.92 0.66 16.88
N ILE A 40 3.85 -0.17 15.82
CA ILE A 40 4.84 -0.12 14.74
C ILE A 40 4.68 1.19 13.96
N PRO A 41 5.75 1.99 13.82
CA PRO A 41 5.72 3.17 12.96
C PRO A 41 5.49 2.79 11.49
N VAL A 42 4.60 3.51 10.82
CA VAL A 42 4.20 3.27 9.45
C VAL A 42 4.45 4.52 8.62
N MET A 43 5.23 4.39 7.55
CA MET A 43 5.39 5.44 6.55
C MET A 43 4.34 5.26 5.46
N ILE A 44 3.55 6.30 5.23
CA ILE A 44 2.54 6.34 4.18
C ILE A 44 3.16 6.96 2.93
N PHE A 45 3.07 6.23 1.83
CA PHE A 45 3.46 6.66 0.49
C PHE A 45 2.21 6.78 -0.36
N SER A 46 2.06 7.88 -1.07
CA SER A 46 0.88 8.09 -1.91
C SER A 46 1.15 9.08 -3.03
N ASP A 47 0.45 8.91 -4.13
CA ASP A 47 0.32 9.91 -5.19
C ASP A 47 -0.73 11.00 -4.84
N ASP A 48 -1.40 10.86 -3.69
CA ASP A 48 -2.38 11.81 -3.16
C ASP A 48 -2.19 11.95 -1.63
N ILE A 49 -1.04 12.48 -1.24
CA ILE A 49 -0.66 12.53 0.18
C ILE A 49 -1.56 13.46 1.00
N GLU A 50 -2.07 14.52 0.38
CA GLU A 50 -2.98 15.46 1.07
C GLU A 50 -4.28 14.75 1.45
N TRP A 51 -4.84 13.93 0.55
CA TRP A 51 -5.99 13.11 0.90
C TRP A 51 -5.71 12.19 2.09
N CYS A 52 -4.52 11.58 2.13
CA CYS A 52 -4.14 10.72 3.24
C CYS A 52 -4.12 11.49 4.57
N LYS A 53 -3.58 12.71 4.57
CA LYS A 53 -3.51 13.55 5.76
C LYS A 53 -4.88 13.97 6.28
N GLU A 54 -5.87 14.07 5.41
CA GLU A 54 -7.23 14.44 5.76
C GLU A 54 -8.01 13.29 6.42
N GLN A 55 -7.52 12.06 6.34
CA GLN A 55 -8.22 10.92 6.92
C GLN A 55 -7.99 10.84 8.43
N GLU A 56 -9.07 10.90 9.20
CA GLU A 56 -9.01 10.78 10.66
C GLU A 56 -8.29 9.49 11.08
N PHE A 57 -8.47 8.41 10.33
CA PHE A 57 -7.83 7.12 10.59
C PHE A 57 -6.30 7.21 10.59
N PHE A 58 -5.72 8.07 9.76
CA PHE A 58 -4.27 8.27 9.71
C PHE A 58 -3.77 9.39 10.64
N ASN A 59 -4.65 9.95 11.46
CA ASN A 59 -4.30 10.99 12.43
C ASN A 59 -3.83 10.37 13.75
N ASP A 60 -2.71 9.67 13.70
CA ASP A 60 -2.09 8.99 14.85
C ASP A 60 -0.57 9.16 14.69
N ASP A 61 0.13 9.33 15.81
CA ASP A 61 1.58 9.57 15.83
C ASP A 61 2.41 8.43 15.20
N ARG A 62 1.83 7.24 15.05
CA ARG A 62 2.49 6.12 14.39
C ARG A 62 2.64 6.30 12.89
N PHE A 63 1.82 7.16 12.27
CA PHE A 63 1.83 7.40 10.84
C PHE A 63 2.70 8.59 10.48
N LEU A 64 3.59 8.37 9.51
CA LEU A 64 4.42 9.41 8.92
C LEU A 64 4.10 9.46 7.42
N PHE A 65 4.10 10.64 6.86
CA PHE A 65 3.77 10.84 5.45
C PHE A 65 5.03 11.15 4.66
N SER A 66 5.26 10.39 3.59
CA SER A 66 6.34 10.68 2.65
C SER A 66 5.91 11.85 1.76
N GLU A 67 6.66 12.93 1.79
CA GLU A 67 6.37 14.16 1.05
C GLU A 67 7.44 14.42 0.00
N ASN A 68 7.78 13.39 -0.77
CA ASN A 68 8.76 13.50 -1.85
C ASN A 68 8.05 13.69 -3.19
N ASP A 69 8.63 14.56 -4.02
CA ASP A 69 8.14 14.77 -5.39
C ASP A 69 8.65 13.70 -6.37
N TRP A 70 9.55 12.83 -5.93
CA TRP A 70 10.19 11.84 -6.79
C TRP A 70 9.76 10.41 -6.42
N ASN A 71 9.06 9.75 -7.33
CA ASN A 71 8.65 8.37 -7.17
C ASN A 71 9.83 7.41 -6.93
N ALA A 72 10.99 7.68 -7.52
CA ALA A 72 12.18 6.86 -7.32
C ALA A 72 12.66 6.89 -5.86
N VAL A 73 12.55 8.03 -5.17
CA VAL A 73 12.89 8.15 -3.76
C VAL A 73 11.91 7.32 -2.92
N ASP A 74 10.63 7.44 -3.19
CA ASP A 74 9.60 6.65 -2.49
C ASP A 74 9.82 5.16 -2.68
N LEU A 75 10.09 4.70 -3.91
CA LEU A 75 10.39 3.30 -4.17
C LEU A 75 11.62 2.83 -3.40
N CYS A 76 12.66 3.63 -3.35
CA CYS A 76 13.86 3.34 -2.58
C CYS A 76 13.55 3.20 -1.08
N LEU A 77 12.80 4.13 -0.51
CA LEU A 77 12.41 4.09 0.90
C LEU A 77 11.53 2.86 1.20
N MET A 78 10.58 2.56 0.32
CA MET A 78 9.76 1.35 0.45
C MET A 78 10.60 0.09 0.45
N SER A 79 11.61 0.02 -0.41
CA SER A 79 12.51 -1.14 -0.50
C SER A 79 13.37 -1.34 0.75
N MET A 80 13.50 -0.32 1.59
CA MET A 80 14.21 -0.38 2.87
C MET A 80 13.32 -0.80 4.04
N CYS A 81 12.01 -0.87 3.85
CA CYS A 81 11.08 -1.35 4.87
C CYS A 81 11.07 -2.87 4.94
N THR A 82 10.73 -3.40 6.11
CA THR A 82 10.63 -4.86 6.33
C THR A 82 9.21 -5.38 6.24
N HIS A 83 8.22 -4.51 6.35
CA HIS A 83 6.79 -4.84 6.25
C HIS A 83 6.12 -3.94 5.23
N HIS A 84 5.16 -4.49 4.51
CA HIS A 84 4.48 -3.76 3.44
C HIS A 84 2.98 -4.00 3.46
N ILE A 85 2.22 -2.90 3.38
CA ILE A 85 0.79 -2.91 3.07
C ILE A 85 0.66 -2.31 1.68
N MET A 86 0.26 -3.14 0.72
CA MET A 86 0.21 -2.78 -0.68
C MET A 86 -1.11 -2.13 -1.05
N ALA A 87 -1.05 -1.20 -2.01
CA ALA A 87 -2.19 -0.91 -2.86
C ALA A 87 -2.24 -1.92 -4.02
N ASN A 88 -3.29 -1.90 -4.81
CA ASN A 88 -3.40 -2.65 -6.07
C ASN A 88 -2.59 -1.94 -7.17
N SER A 89 -1.31 -1.84 -6.98
CA SER A 89 -0.39 -1.05 -7.81
C SER A 89 0.94 -1.77 -8.01
N SER A 90 1.44 -1.79 -9.23
CA SER A 90 2.77 -2.33 -9.55
C SER A 90 3.88 -1.62 -8.77
N PHE A 91 3.70 -0.34 -8.44
CA PHE A 91 4.65 0.42 -7.62
C PHE A 91 4.81 -0.21 -6.23
N SER A 92 3.69 -0.54 -5.55
CA SER A 92 3.70 -1.26 -4.29
C SER A 92 4.34 -2.64 -4.42
N TRP A 93 4.01 -3.34 -5.50
CA TRP A 93 4.52 -4.68 -5.77
C TRP A 93 6.04 -4.69 -5.83
N TRP A 94 6.61 -3.75 -6.58
CA TRP A 94 8.07 -3.62 -6.70
C TRP A 94 8.72 -3.24 -5.38
N GLY A 95 8.08 -2.36 -4.60
CA GLY A 95 8.58 -1.98 -3.28
C GLY A 95 8.73 -3.18 -2.36
N ALA A 96 7.70 -4.01 -2.27
CA ALA A 96 7.70 -5.21 -1.45
C ALA A 96 8.70 -6.28 -1.97
N TRP A 97 8.74 -6.46 -3.29
CA TRP A 97 9.62 -7.44 -3.92
C TRP A 97 11.10 -7.08 -3.74
N LEU A 98 11.47 -5.83 -3.99
CA LEU A 98 12.84 -5.33 -3.84
C LEU A 98 13.32 -5.38 -2.39
N ALA A 99 12.41 -5.13 -1.45
CA ALA A 99 12.70 -5.17 -0.01
C ALA A 99 12.95 -6.59 0.52
N LYS A 100 12.56 -7.63 -0.22
CA LYS A 100 12.46 -9.00 0.29
C LYS A 100 11.68 -9.00 1.62
N SER A 101 10.51 -8.41 1.56
CA SER A 101 9.68 -8.11 2.72
C SER A 101 9.49 -9.33 3.62
N LYS A 102 9.59 -9.11 4.92
CA LYS A 102 9.32 -10.16 5.93
C LYS A 102 7.84 -10.45 6.06
N LYS A 103 7.00 -9.44 5.85
CA LYS A 103 5.55 -9.59 5.88
C LYS A 103 4.91 -8.57 4.93
N THR A 104 4.13 -9.07 4.00
CA THR A 104 3.40 -8.25 3.04
C THR A 104 1.93 -8.59 3.09
N VAL A 105 1.09 -7.56 3.16
CA VAL A 105 -0.36 -7.66 3.03
C VAL A 105 -0.76 -7.00 1.72
N ALA A 106 -1.54 -7.71 0.92
CA ALA A 106 -1.99 -7.25 -0.39
C ALA A 106 -3.52 -7.27 -0.47
N PRO A 107 -4.12 -6.39 -1.30
CA PRO A 107 -5.57 -6.34 -1.44
C PRO A 107 -6.08 -7.52 -2.26
N ARG A 108 -7.22 -8.06 -1.86
CA ARG A 108 -7.89 -9.13 -2.59
C ARG A 108 -8.38 -8.67 -3.96
N ILE A 109 -8.85 -7.43 -4.05
CA ILE A 109 -9.34 -6.84 -5.30
C ILE A 109 -8.20 -6.04 -5.93
N TRP A 110 -7.67 -6.57 -7.03
CA TRP A 110 -6.65 -5.87 -7.82
C TRP A 110 -7.25 -5.14 -9.00
N PHE A 111 -8.13 -5.81 -9.73
CA PHE A 111 -8.88 -5.27 -10.86
C PHE A 111 -10.38 -5.32 -10.61
N ALA A 112 -11.12 -4.47 -11.29
CA ALA A 112 -12.57 -4.46 -11.32
C ALA A 112 -13.07 -4.46 -12.78
N GLY A 113 -14.39 -4.39 -12.96
CA GLY A 113 -14.98 -4.36 -14.30
C GLY A 113 -14.66 -5.60 -15.12
N PRO A 114 -14.30 -5.43 -16.42
CA PRO A 114 -14.00 -6.56 -17.30
C PRO A 114 -12.81 -7.41 -16.85
N ASP A 115 -11.90 -6.84 -16.09
CA ASP A 115 -10.67 -7.49 -15.63
C ASP A 115 -10.79 -8.14 -14.25
N ALA A 116 -11.95 -8.04 -13.60
CA ALA A 116 -12.16 -8.53 -12.23
C ALA A 116 -11.91 -10.04 -12.07
N SER A 117 -12.07 -10.81 -13.14
CA SER A 117 -11.88 -12.26 -13.14
C SER A 117 -10.47 -12.71 -13.55
N LYS A 118 -9.54 -11.79 -13.78
CA LYS A 118 -8.17 -12.15 -14.13
C LYS A 118 -7.52 -12.99 -13.03
N ASP A 119 -6.76 -13.98 -13.45
CA ASP A 119 -5.96 -14.80 -12.54
C ASP A 119 -4.81 -13.99 -11.95
N LEU A 120 -4.76 -13.90 -10.63
CA LEU A 120 -3.74 -13.15 -9.88
C LEU A 120 -2.67 -14.07 -9.27
N SER A 121 -2.68 -15.37 -9.59
CA SER A 121 -1.79 -16.34 -8.97
C SER A 121 -0.30 -16.05 -9.21
N ASP A 122 0.04 -15.46 -10.36
CA ASP A 122 1.41 -15.07 -10.68
C ASP A 122 1.80 -13.70 -10.12
N LEU A 123 0.82 -12.93 -9.67
CA LEU A 123 1.04 -11.58 -9.13
C LEU A 123 1.41 -11.62 -7.65
N TYR A 124 0.68 -12.42 -6.86
CA TYR A 124 0.91 -12.53 -5.43
C TYR A 124 1.94 -13.61 -5.13
N LEU A 125 2.96 -13.26 -4.34
CA LEU A 125 3.89 -14.27 -3.83
C LEU A 125 3.16 -15.18 -2.82
N PRO A 126 3.53 -16.47 -2.76
CA PRO A 126 2.82 -17.43 -1.90
C PRO A 126 2.77 -17.04 -0.41
N GLU A 127 3.78 -16.33 0.08
CA GLU A 127 3.91 -15.91 1.48
C GLU A 127 3.13 -14.63 1.82
N TRP A 128 2.54 -13.95 0.83
CA TRP A 128 1.80 -12.71 1.06
C TRP A 128 0.42 -12.99 1.63
N GLU A 129 -0.02 -12.18 2.58
CA GLU A 129 -1.37 -12.23 3.12
C GLU A 129 -2.32 -11.41 2.26
N ILE A 130 -3.44 -12.00 1.87
CA ILE A 130 -4.46 -11.37 1.04
C ILE A 130 -5.68 -11.05 1.91
N VAL A 131 -6.02 -9.79 2.00
CA VAL A 131 -7.16 -9.33 2.80
C VAL A 131 -8.16 -8.48 2.01
#